data_03966f81d0b3c4c7ea0518677ff93477
#
_entry.id   03966f81d0b3c4c7ea0518677ff93477
#
_cell.length_a   1.000
_cell.length_b   1.000
_cell.length_c   1.000
_cell.angle_alpha   90.00
_cell.angle_beta   90.00
_cell.angle_gamma   90.00
#
_symmetry.space_group_name_H-M   'P 1'
#
loop_
_entity.id
_entity.type
_entity.pdbx_description
1 polymer ?
#
loop_
_entity_poly.entity_id
_entity_poly.type
_entity_poly.pdbx_seq_one_letter_code
_entity_poly.pdbx_strand_id
1 'polypeptide(L)'
;MPGRARFHFEALNMISRKASMLCIISILLMSGFNSACTNEYALKNNNRNGTDMTHADIVWFPRPDPNVLASTPNVDFIPNLTGYQQTTDYTCGPAVLLSLAKYYGLAGIEENTETEMRIAKEAGTRDLNNSKPGTKPDEMAAWLERNGFDAKVEFEDKGDASALENLRENIRRGIPTLVEWIDLSGHWAIAVGYDYCNVSDPWDDVLILADPYDRYDNYQDGYTVVNANRFYWMWFDALYFDNLTWRTMVTATPKESGRTGPSVEFKPVASSV
;
A
#
# COMPACT_ATOMS: atom_id res chain seq x y z
N MET A 1 -24.72 42.27 18.01
CA MET A 1 -23.53 41.49 18.39
C MET A 1 -22.84 40.97 17.12
N PRO A 2 -21.75 41.58 16.64
CA PRO A 2 -21.03 41.09 15.47
C PRO A 2 -19.61 40.72 15.90
N GLY A 3 -19.39 39.53 16.38
CA GLY A 3 -18.08 39.09 16.85
C GLY A 3 -17.66 37.65 16.52
N ARG A 4 -18.59 36.79 16.13
CA ARG A 4 -18.29 35.34 15.92
C ARG A 4 -17.92 34.93 14.48
N ALA A 5 -18.27 35.74 13.48
CA ALA A 5 -18.01 35.38 12.08
C ALA A 5 -16.57 35.66 11.63
N ARG A 6 -15.84 36.56 12.29
CA ARG A 6 -14.45 36.95 11.88
C ARG A 6 -13.39 35.96 12.28
N PHE A 7 -13.57 35.27 13.39
CA PHE A 7 -12.57 34.27 13.85
C PHE A 7 -12.55 32.98 13.03
N HIS A 8 -13.66 32.60 12.43
CA HIS A 8 -13.74 31.40 11.58
C HIS A 8 -13.07 31.58 10.20
N PHE A 9 -13.11 32.80 9.68
CA PHE A 9 -12.51 33.08 8.37
C PHE A 9 -10.98 33.20 8.40
N GLU A 10 -10.43 33.66 9.49
CA GLU A 10 -8.97 33.75 9.66
C GLU A 10 -8.34 32.39 9.95
N ALA A 11 -9.01 31.50 10.66
CA ALA A 11 -8.54 30.15 10.93
C ALA A 11 -8.50 29.29 9.63
N LEU A 12 -9.53 29.39 8.79
CA LEU A 12 -9.57 28.72 7.49
C LEU A 12 -8.49 29.23 6.53
N ASN A 13 -8.19 30.53 6.53
CA ASN A 13 -7.12 31.10 5.71
C ASN A 13 -5.73 30.70 6.20
N MET A 14 -5.53 30.49 7.49
CA MET A 14 -4.25 30.04 8.03
C MET A 14 -3.99 28.56 7.75
N ILE A 15 -5.01 27.72 7.79
CA ILE A 15 -4.94 26.28 7.43
C ILE A 15 -4.67 26.14 5.93
N SER A 16 -5.38 26.91 5.09
CA SER A 16 -5.17 26.93 3.64
C SER A 16 -3.75 27.36 3.25
N ARG A 17 -3.21 28.39 3.93
CA ARG A 17 -1.85 28.85 3.64
C ARG A 17 -0.75 27.87 4.10
N LYS A 18 -0.97 27.15 5.21
CA LYS A 18 -0.03 26.11 5.67
C LYS A 18 -0.09 24.86 4.80
N ALA A 19 -1.27 24.45 4.35
CA ALA A 19 -1.42 23.35 3.42
C ALA A 19 -0.82 23.67 2.05
N SER A 20 -1.02 24.89 1.52
CA SER A 20 -0.42 25.33 0.26
C SER A 20 1.10 25.46 0.36
N MET A 21 1.63 25.87 1.51
CA MET A 21 3.09 26.00 1.70
C MET A 21 3.75 24.62 1.85
N LEU A 22 3.09 23.64 2.47
CA LEU A 22 3.57 22.26 2.54
C LEU A 22 3.53 21.57 1.15
N CYS A 23 2.48 21.77 0.37
CA CYS A 23 2.42 21.28 -1.02
C CYS A 23 3.51 21.90 -1.91
N ILE A 24 3.78 23.21 -1.77
CA ILE A 24 4.81 23.90 -2.58
C ILE A 24 6.22 23.43 -2.19
N ILE A 25 6.48 23.19 -0.92
CA ILE A 25 7.78 22.65 -0.45
C ILE A 25 7.96 21.21 -0.93
N SER A 26 6.92 20.39 -0.94
CA SER A 26 6.96 19.03 -1.49
C SER A 26 7.22 19.03 -2.99
N ILE A 27 6.62 19.94 -3.75
CA ILE A 27 6.82 20.07 -5.19
C ILE A 27 8.23 20.60 -5.54
N LEU A 28 8.78 21.51 -4.74
CA LEU A 28 10.12 22.05 -4.96
C LEU A 28 11.25 21.06 -4.57
N LEU A 29 11.00 20.16 -3.61
CA LEU A 29 11.93 19.07 -3.27
C LEU A 29 11.89 17.93 -4.30
N MET A 30 10.74 17.74 -4.99
CA MET A 30 10.60 16.73 -6.04
C MET A 30 11.26 17.11 -7.36
N SER A 31 11.48 18.41 -7.66
CA SER A 31 12.08 18.86 -8.91
C SER A 31 13.60 18.71 -8.98
N GLY A 32 14.27 18.43 -7.85
CA GLY A 32 15.73 18.28 -7.78
C GLY A 32 16.24 16.85 -7.93
N PHE A 33 15.38 15.84 -7.81
CA PHE A 33 15.79 14.42 -7.82
C PHE A 33 15.49 13.66 -9.13
N ASN A 34 14.86 14.31 -10.10
CA ASN A 34 14.41 13.66 -11.34
C ASN A 34 15.51 13.40 -12.38
N SER A 35 16.78 13.61 -12.08
CA SER A 35 17.80 13.58 -13.13
C SER A 35 18.70 12.34 -13.17
N ALA A 36 18.66 11.46 -12.20
CA ALA A 36 19.61 10.35 -12.14
C ALA A 36 19.03 8.96 -12.48
N CYS A 37 17.75 8.72 -12.17
CA CYS A 37 17.20 7.36 -12.24
C CYS A 37 16.74 6.91 -13.63
N THR A 38 16.45 7.83 -14.54
CA THR A 38 15.81 7.47 -15.83
C THR A 38 16.76 6.92 -16.89
N ASN A 39 18.05 7.20 -16.82
CA ASN A 39 18.94 6.91 -17.94
C ASN A 39 19.53 5.49 -17.95
N GLU A 40 19.79 4.89 -16.80
CA GLU A 40 20.50 3.61 -16.77
C GLU A 40 19.56 2.41 -17.00
N TYR A 41 18.35 2.50 -16.51
CA TYR A 41 17.34 1.47 -16.74
C TYR A 41 16.85 1.46 -18.20
N ALA A 42 16.61 2.65 -18.76
CA ALA A 42 16.30 2.82 -20.17
C ALA A 42 17.41 2.27 -21.07
N LEU A 43 18.66 2.49 -20.70
CA LEU A 43 19.83 2.03 -21.47
C LEU A 43 20.06 0.51 -21.39
N LYS A 44 19.77 -0.15 -20.25
CA LYS A 44 19.96 -1.59 -20.08
C LYS A 44 18.92 -2.45 -20.78
N ASN A 45 17.69 -1.97 -20.90
CA ASN A 45 16.61 -2.70 -21.57
C ASN A 45 16.50 -2.43 -23.09
N ASN A 46 17.22 -1.44 -23.61
CA ASN A 46 17.25 -1.11 -25.04
C ASN A 46 18.29 -1.93 -25.81
N ASN A 47 18.28 -3.23 -25.70
CA ASN A 47 18.99 -4.09 -26.63
C ASN A 47 18.26 -4.22 -27.98
N ARG A 48 17.59 -3.16 -28.40
CA ARG A 48 16.99 -3.02 -29.74
C ARG A 48 17.87 -2.11 -30.58
N ASN A 49 18.81 -2.74 -31.29
CA ASN A 49 19.46 -2.20 -32.49
C ASN A 49 19.65 -0.69 -32.58
N GLY A 50 20.54 -0.11 -31.78
CA GLY A 50 21.35 1.08 -32.09
C GLY A 50 20.66 2.29 -32.74
N THR A 51 19.39 2.49 -32.60
CA THR A 51 18.67 3.65 -33.13
C THR A 51 18.46 4.70 -32.06
N ASP A 52 18.60 5.94 -32.44
CA ASP A 52 18.42 7.12 -31.62
C ASP A 52 17.12 7.05 -30.79
N MET A 53 17.23 7.19 -29.47
CA MET A 53 16.08 7.04 -28.57
C MET A 53 15.14 8.24 -28.73
N THR A 54 14.00 8.01 -29.34
CA THR A 54 12.89 8.96 -29.34
C THR A 54 12.10 8.85 -28.02
N HIS A 55 11.25 9.82 -27.71
CA HIS A 55 10.34 9.76 -26.56
C HIS A 55 9.46 8.50 -26.52
N ALA A 56 9.24 7.85 -27.67
CA ALA A 56 8.53 6.59 -27.80
C ALA A 56 9.35 5.39 -27.31
N ASP A 57 10.65 5.53 -27.19
CA ASP A 57 11.58 4.50 -26.73
C ASP A 57 11.89 4.61 -25.23
N ILE A 58 11.27 5.55 -24.54
CA ILE A 58 11.31 5.59 -23.07
C ILE A 58 10.64 4.32 -22.58
N VAL A 59 11.47 3.44 -22.00
CA VAL A 59 10.99 2.19 -21.43
C VAL A 59 10.16 2.55 -20.21
N TRP A 60 8.88 2.42 -20.37
CA TRP A 60 7.98 2.35 -19.24
C TRP A 60 8.37 1.16 -18.40
N PHE A 61 8.33 1.30 -17.08
CA PHE A 61 8.41 0.13 -16.20
C PHE A 61 7.45 -0.91 -16.77
N PRO A 62 7.93 -2.11 -17.13
CA PRO A 62 7.01 -3.15 -17.56
C PRO A 62 6.05 -3.37 -16.40
N ARG A 63 4.79 -3.06 -16.61
CA ARG A 63 3.79 -3.39 -15.60
C ARG A 63 3.80 -4.92 -15.47
N PRO A 64 4.11 -5.47 -14.30
CA PRO A 64 3.95 -6.91 -14.10
C PRO A 64 2.46 -7.23 -14.29
N ASP A 65 2.16 -8.36 -14.90
CA ASP A 65 0.80 -8.90 -14.92
C ASP A 65 0.60 -9.77 -13.68
N PRO A 66 -0.10 -9.28 -12.64
CA PRO A 66 -0.25 -10.02 -11.38
C PRO A 66 -0.99 -11.34 -11.54
N ASN A 67 -1.77 -11.52 -12.62
CA ASN A 67 -2.53 -12.75 -12.85
C ASN A 67 -1.64 -13.93 -13.29
N VAL A 68 -0.46 -13.62 -13.84
CA VAL A 68 0.51 -14.63 -14.30
C VAL A 68 1.85 -14.52 -13.58
N LEU A 69 1.96 -13.56 -12.67
CA LEU A 69 3.18 -13.31 -11.93
C LEU A 69 3.46 -14.45 -10.96
N ALA A 70 4.71 -14.87 -10.90
CA ALA A 70 5.21 -15.83 -9.94
C ALA A 70 6.54 -15.34 -9.38
N SER A 71 6.89 -15.78 -8.19
CA SER A 71 8.19 -15.46 -7.62
C SER A 71 9.33 -16.00 -8.51
N THR A 72 10.31 -15.15 -8.73
CA THR A 72 11.55 -15.42 -9.50
C THR A 72 12.74 -14.92 -8.69
N PRO A 73 13.97 -15.08 -9.13
CA PRO A 73 15.12 -14.45 -8.44
C PRO A 73 15.02 -12.93 -8.32
N ASN A 74 14.24 -12.26 -9.17
CA ASN A 74 14.08 -10.81 -9.18
C ASN A 74 12.69 -10.33 -8.75
N VAL A 75 11.79 -11.23 -8.41
CA VAL A 75 10.42 -10.90 -8.00
C VAL A 75 10.01 -11.78 -6.84
N ASP A 76 9.62 -11.16 -5.74
CA ASP A 76 8.88 -11.83 -4.67
C ASP A 76 7.38 -11.52 -4.85
N PHE A 77 6.53 -12.53 -4.89
CA PHE A 77 5.10 -12.35 -5.09
C PHE A 77 4.26 -13.36 -4.30
N ILE A 78 3.21 -12.87 -3.67
CA ILE A 78 2.18 -13.67 -2.96
C ILE A 78 1.01 -13.85 -3.91
N PRO A 79 0.87 -15.01 -4.54
CA PRO A 79 -0.18 -15.25 -5.53
C PRO A 79 -1.56 -15.43 -4.89
N ASN A 80 -2.61 -15.24 -5.69
CA ASN A 80 -4.02 -15.49 -5.32
C ASN A 80 -4.58 -14.57 -4.21
N LEU A 81 -3.94 -13.43 -3.95
CA LEU A 81 -4.47 -12.39 -3.11
C LEU A 81 -4.72 -11.14 -3.95
N THR A 82 -5.98 -10.86 -4.24
CA THR A 82 -6.44 -9.72 -5.05
C THR A 82 -7.20 -8.74 -4.17
N GLY A 83 -7.10 -7.45 -4.46
CA GLY A 83 -7.88 -6.42 -3.78
C GLY A 83 -9.36 -6.52 -4.14
N TYR A 84 -10.22 -6.72 -3.13
CA TYR A 84 -11.66 -6.58 -3.30
C TYR A 84 -11.99 -5.10 -3.49
N GLN A 85 -12.73 -4.75 -4.55
CA GLN A 85 -13.10 -3.36 -4.84
C GLN A 85 -14.02 -2.81 -3.74
N GLN A 86 -13.55 -1.80 -2.99
CA GLN A 86 -14.31 -1.16 -1.92
C GLN A 86 -15.61 -0.52 -2.45
N THR A 87 -16.65 -0.57 -1.65
CA THR A 87 -17.98 -0.08 -2.05
C THR A 87 -18.14 1.43 -1.80
N THR A 88 -17.42 1.99 -0.82
CA THR A 88 -17.53 3.42 -0.43
C THR A 88 -16.15 4.06 -0.30
N ASP A 89 -16.12 5.41 -0.27
CA ASP A 89 -14.86 6.17 -0.20
C ASP A 89 -14.13 6.08 1.16
N TYR A 90 -14.66 5.35 2.14
CA TYR A 90 -14.08 5.20 3.48
C TYR A 90 -13.88 3.75 3.93
N THR A 91 -14.18 2.78 3.09
CA THR A 91 -14.12 1.35 3.43
C THR A 91 -12.89 0.62 2.89
N CYS A 92 -11.80 1.34 2.56
CA CYS A 92 -10.54 0.69 2.16
C CYS A 92 -10.02 -0.29 3.24
N GLY A 93 -10.08 0.08 4.53
CA GLY A 93 -9.71 -0.81 5.64
C GLY A 93 -10.53 -2.11 5.68
N PRO A 94 -11.86 -2.07 5.73
CA PRO A 94 -12.72 -3.25 5.62
C PRO A 94 -12.48 -4.09 4.38
N ALA A 95 -12.25 -3.46 3.23
CA ALA A 95 -12.02 -4.16 1.97
C ALA A 95 -10.69 -4.94 1.96
N VAL A 96 -9.61 -4.38 2.51
CA VAL A 96 -8.35 -5.13 2.66
C VAL A 96 -8.47 -6.23 3.72
N LEU A 97 -9.23 -6.02 4.81
CA LEU A 97 -9.52 -7.08 5.78
C LEU A 97 -10.31 -8.23 5.14
N LEU A 98 -11.28 -7.91 4.29
CA LEU A 98 -12.05 -8.89 3.52
C LEU A 98 -11.14 -9.70 2.60
N SER A 99 -10.31 -9.03 1.79
CA SER A 99 -9.38 -9.67 0.87
C SER A 99 -8.41 -10.60 1.59
N LEU A 100 -7.83 -10.14 2.70
CA LEU A 100 -6.91 -10.93 3.51
C LEU A 100 -7.60 -12.14 4.15
N ALA A 101 -8.77 -11.93 4.75
CA ALA A 101 -9.54 -13.01 5.38
C ALA A 101 -9.99 -14.07 4.37
N LYS A 102 -10.40 -13.67 3.18
CA LYS A 102 -10.70 -14.59 2.07
C LYS A 102 -9.47 -15.36 1.63
N TYR A 103 -8.33 -14.68 1.44
CA TYR A 103 -7.08 -15.31 1.07
C TYR A 103 -6.69 -16.44 2.03
N TYR A 104 -6.88 -16.24 3.31
CA TYR A 104 -6.64 -17.26 4.34
C TYR A 104 -7.79 -18.26 4.54
N GLY A 105 -8.88 -18.13 3.78
CA GLY A 105 -10.00 -19.06 3.83
C GLY A 105 -10.87 -18.95 5.09
N LEU A 106 -10.97 -17.76 5.68
CA LEU A 106 -11.85 -17.55 6.84
C LEU A 106 -13.31 -17.81 6.45
N ALA A 107 -14.00 -18.65 7.20
CA ALA A 107 -15.38 -19.02 6.94
C ALA A 107 -16.32 -17.80 7.03
N GLY A 108 -17.32 -17.73 6.14
CA GLY A 108 -18.32 -16.67 6.13
C GLY A 108 -17.82 -15.34 5.53
N ILE A 109 -16.69 -15.36 4.83
CA ILE A 109 -16.17 -14.23 4.08
C ILE A 109 -16.49 -14.41 2.60
N GLU A 110 -17.33 -13.54 2.08
CA GLU A 110 -17.69 -13.45 0.67
C GLU A 110 -17.38 -12.06 0.13
N GLU A 111 -16.94 -11.96 -1.12
CA GLU A 111 -16.66 -10.68 -1.77
C GLU A 111 -17.96 -10.00 -2.19
N ASN A 112 -18.59 -9.33 -1.25
CA ASN A 112 -19.79 -8.54 -1.48
C ASN A 112 -19.90 -7.39 -0.48
N THR A 113 -20.74 -6.42 -0.82
CA THR A 113 -20.98 -5.23 0.00
C THR A 113 -21.48 -5.56 1.40
N GLU A 114 -22.29 -6.61 1.57
CA GLU A 114 -22.83 -6.99 2.88
C GLU A 114 -21.71 -7.41 3.84
N THR A 115 -20.80 -8.26 3.37
CA THR A 115 -19.62 -8.68 4.14
C THR A 115 -18.70 -7.50 4.44
N GLU A 116 -18.42 -6.65 3.46
CA GLU A 116 -17.60 -5.45 3.65
C GLU A 116 -18.18 -4.53 4.73
N MET A 117 -19.47 -4.21 4.66
CA MET A 117 -20.13 -3.34 5.62
C MET A 117 -20.26 -3.99 7.01
N ARG A 118 -20.38 -5.30 7.09
CA ARG A 118 -20.31 -6.04 8.35
C ARG A 118 -18.92 -5.91 8.97
N ILE A 119 -17.86 -6.11 8.19
CA ILE A 119 -16.47 -5.92 8.65
C ILE A 119 -16.25 -4.47 9.08
N ALA A 120 -16.75 -3.49 8.31
CA ALA A 120 -16.65 -2.07 8.65
C ALA A 120 -17.24 -1.78 10.03
N LYS A 121 -18.43 -2.31 10.32
CA LYS A 121 -19.08 -2.19 11.62
C LYS A 121 -18.29 -2.87 12.74
N GLU A 122 -17.81 -4.10 12.51
CA GLU A 122 -17.06 -4.89 13.48
C GLU A 122 -15.68 -4.31 13.79
N ALA A 123 -15.02 -3.71 12.79
CA ALA A 123 -13.72 -3.06 12.94
C ALA A 123 -13.82 -1.61 13.43
N GLY A 124 -15.04 -1.06 13.60
CA GLY A 124 -15.22 0.31 14.08
C GLY A 124 -14.88 1.39 13.05
N THR A 125 -15.00 1.06 11.76
CA THR A 125 -14.76 1.99 10.65
C THR A 125 -15.72 3.18 10.73
N ARG A 126 -15.19 4.37 10.54
CA ARG A 126 -15.95 5.63 10.57
C ARG A 126 -16.24 6.11 9.16
N ASP A 127 -17.48 6.57 8.96
CA ASP A 127 -17.93 7.13 7.68
C ASP A 127 -17.42 8.58 7.47
N LEU A 128 -17.72 9.15 6.31
CA LEU A 128 -17.29 10.50 5.92
C LEU A 128 -17.97 11.63 6.74
N ASN A 129 -19.01 11.34 7.55
CA ASN A 129 -19.58 12.30 8.46
C ASN A 129 -18.75 12.46 9.74
N ASN A 130 -17.85 11.52 9.98
CA ASN A 130 -16.92 11.62 11.08
C ASN A 130 -15.77 12.57 10.72
N SER A 131 -15.23 13.26 11.72
CA SER A 131 -14.06 14.13 11.52
C SER A 131 -12.78 13.35 11.16
N LYS A 132 -12.78 12.04 11.41
CA LYS A 132 -11.67 11.10 11.15
C LYS A 132 -12.25 9.82 10.53
N PRO A 133 -12.61 9.83 9.25
CA PRO A 133 -13.16 8.65 8.58
C PRO A 133 -12.12 7.54 8.43
N GLY A 134 -12.57 6.33 8.14
CA GLY A 134 -11.68 5.16 7.92
C GLY A 134 -11.50 4.30 9.18
N THR A 135 -10.55 3.39 9.12
CA THR A 135 -10.26 2.38 10.14
C THR A 135 -8.84 2.54 10.65
N LYS A 136 -8.64 2.58 11.96
CA LYS A 136 -7.30 2.68 12.56
C LYS A 136 -6.52 1.35 12.50
N PRO A 137 -5.18 1.39 12.49
CA PRO A 137 -4.36 0.18 12.48
C PRO A 137 -4.65 -0.79 13.62
N ASP A 138 -4.82 -0.26 14.84
CA ASP A 138 -5.15 -1.05 16.04
C ASP A 138 -6.55 -1.67 15.98
N GLU A 139 -7.51 -0.99 15.36
CA GLU A 139 -8.85 -1.51 15.11
C GLU A 139 -8.85 -2.66 14.11
N MET A 140 -8.02 -2.55 13.06
CA MET A 140 -7.82 -3.63 12.08
C MET A 140 -7.16 -4.85 12.72
N ALA A 141 -6.09 -4.65 13.48
CA ALA A 141 -5.43 -5.73 14.21
C ALA A 141 -6.38 -6.41 15.21
N ALA A 142 -7.15 -5.62 15.96
CA ALA A 142 -8.13 -6.16 16.90
C ALA A 142 -9.24 -6.97 16.20
N TRP A 143 -9.67 -6.56 15.00
CA TRP A 143 -10.62 -7.35 14.21
C TRP A 143 -9.98 -8.68 13.77
N LEU A 144 -8.75 -8.67 13.27
CA LEU A 144 -8.01 -9.86 12.86
C LEU A 144 -7.82 -10.82 14.04
N GLU A 145 -7.43 -10.33 15.22
CA GLU A 145 -7.26 -11.15 16.41
C GLU A 145 -8.55 -11.85 16.87
N ARG A 146 -9.70 -11.14 16.81
CA ARG A 146 -11.01 -11.71 17.10
C ARG A 146 -11.44 -12.78 16.10
N ASN A 147 -10.91 -12.72 14.89
CA ASN A 147 -11.21 -13.65 13.81
C ASN A 147 -10.14 -14.74 13.62
N GLY A 148 -9.31 -15.00 14.64
CA GLY A 148 -8.43 -16.17 14.68
C GLY A 148 -7.05 -15.95 14.04
N PHE A 149 -6.61 -14.70 13.93
CA PHE A 149 -5.26 -14.35 13.46
C PHE A 149 -4.38 -13.90 14.63
N ASP A 150 -3.09 -14.12 14.50
CA ASP A 150 -2.07 -13.41 15.26
C ASP A 150 -1.72 -12.15 14.47
N ALA A 151 -2.13 -10.99 14.98
CA ALA A 151 -1.97 -9.71 14.30
C ALA A 151 -0.95 -8.81 15.02
N LYS A 152 -0.18 -8.05 14.25
CA LYS A 152 0.82 -7.11 14.75
C LYS A 152 0.73 -5.79 14.01
N VAL A 153 0.74 -4.69 14.77
CA VAL A 153 0.86 -3.33 14.23
C VAL A 153 2.30 -2.87 14.45
N GLU A 154 2.91 -2.33 13.41
CA GLU A 154 4.27 -1.80 13.45
C GLU A 154 4.30 -0.41 12.81
N PHE A 155 5.15 0.43 13.36
CA PHE A 155 5.44 1.76 12.87
C PHE A 155 6.96 1.91 12.82
N GLU A 156 7.44 2.56 11.78
CA GLU A 156 8.87 2.85 11.63
C GLU A 156 9.11 4.36 11.66
N ASP A 157 10.33 4.76 11.94
CA ASP A 157 10.69 6.17 11.95
C ASP A 157 10.69 6.76 10.52
N LYS A 158 10.41 8.05 10.42
CA LYS A 158 10.32 8.77 9.14
C LYS A 158 11.51 8.57 8.20
N GLY A 159 12.71 8.48 8.74
CA GLY A 159 13.96 8.36 7.99
C GLY A 159 14.49 6.94 7.87
N ASP A 160 13.77 5.94 8.35
CA ASP A 160 14.26 4.57 8.39
C ASP A 160 14.01 3.86 7.05
N ALA A 161 15.07 3.69 6.26
CA ALA A 161 15.02 2.94 5.02
C ALA A 161 14.80 1.43 5.23
N SER A 162 15.02 0.92 6.44
CA SER A 162 14.81 -0.50 6.76
C SER A 162 13.34 -0.90 6.67
N ALA A 163 12.41 0.05 6.72
CA ALA A 163 10.98 -0.23 6.55
C ALA A 163 10.66 -0.92 5.21
N LEU A 164 11.27 -0.49 4.11
CA LEU A 164 11.13 -1.16 2.82
C LEU A 164 11.71 -2.57 2.85
N GLU A 165 12.84 -2.77 3.50
CA GLU A 165 13.44 -4.09 3.64
C GLU A 165 12.57 -5.02 4.47
N ASN A 166 11.98 -4.52 5.57
CA ASN A 166 11.05 -5.26 6.40
C ASN A 166 9.79 -5.67 5.60
N LEU A 167 9.28 -4.76 4.77
CA LEU A 167 8.14 -5.05 3.89
C LEU A 167 8.49 -6.12 2.86
N ARG A 168 9.65 -6.02 2.21
CA ARG A 168 10.17 -7.03 1.27
C ARG A 168 10.31 -8.38 1.94
N GLU A 169 10.90 -8.42 3.14
CA GLU A 169 11.07 -9.67 3.90
C GLU A 169 9.73 -10.33 4.20
N ASN A 170 8.71 -9.55 4.57
CA ASN A 170 7.36 -10.07 4.78
C ASN A 170 6.82 -10.71 3.48
N ILE A 171 6.91 -10.01 2.35
CA ILE A 171 6.46 -10.54 1.05
C ILE A 171 7.21 -11.82 0.71
N ARG A 172 8.55 -11.84 0.84
CA ARG A 172 9.38 -13.02 0.58
C ARG A 172 9.00 -14.22 1.43
N ARG A 173 8.58 -13.97 2.66
CA ARG A 173 8.08 -15.01 3.57
C ARG A 173 6.63 -15.41 3.32
N GLY A 174 5.98 -14.82 2.32
CA GLY A 174 4.57 -15.07 2.03
C GLY A 174 3.61 -14.48 3.07
N ILE A 175 4.00 -13.40 3.74
CA ILE A 175 3.19 -12.68 4.73
C ILE A 175 2.62 -11.42 4.08
N PRO A 176 1.34 -11.42 3.66
CA PRO A 176 0.70 -10.21 3.16
C PRO A 176 0.71 -9.13 4.24
N THR A 177 1.12 -7.93 3.88
CA THR A 177 1.27 -6.82 4.83
C THR A 177 0.32 -5.70 4.45
N LEU A 178 -0.61 -5.36 5.33
CA LEU A 178 -1.47 -4.21 5.15
C LEU A 178 -0.65 -2.95 5.40
N VAL A 179 -0.71 -2.02 4.47
CA VAL A 179 0.02 -0.75 4.53
C VAL A 179 -0.95 0.41 4.39
N GLU A 180 -0.72 1.46 5.15
CA GLU A 180 -1.45 2.71 5.02
C GLU A 180 -0.54 3.79 4.48
N TRP A 181 -0.94 4.46 3.41
CA TRP A 181 -0.19 5.52 2.76
C TRP A 181 -1.07 6.72 2.43
N ILE A 182 -0.44 7.88 2.20
CA ILE A 182 -1.17 9.16 2.03
C ILE A 182 -2.02 9.25 0.77
N ASP A 183 -1.93 8.29 -0.12
CA ASP A 183 -2.74 8.31 -1.34
C ASP A 183 -4.22 8.50 -1.02
N LEU A 184 -4.95 9.26 -1.82
CA LEU A 184 -6.36 9.62 -1.56
C LEU A 184 -6.64 10.26 -0.18
N SER A 185 -5.65 10.88 0.43
CA SER A 185 -5.73 11.44 1.79
C SER A 185 -5.72 10.38 2.90
N GLY A 186 -5.16 9.23 2.65
CA GLY A 186 -5.06 8.08 3.52
C GLY A 186 -5.78 6.87 2.92
N HIS A 187 -5.02 5.82 2.61
CA HIS A 187 -5.52 4.66 1.90
C HIS A 187 -4.86 3.38 2.41
N TRP A 188 -5.67 2.35 2.61
CA TRP A 188 -5.23 1.01 2.95
C TRP A 188 -5.12 0.14 1.71
N ALA A 189 -3.97 -0.52 1.56
CA ALA A 189 -3.73 -1.56 0.55
C ALA A 189 -2.97 -2.73 1.18
N ILE A 190 -2.77 -3.81 0.44
CA ILE A 190 -2.01 -4.99 0.89
C ILE A 190 -0.76 -5.12 0.02
N ALA A 191 0.43 -5.03 0.59
CA ALA A 191 1.64 -5.33 -0.12
C ALA A 191 1.75 -6.84 -0.37
N VAL A 192 1.78 -7.22 -1.65
CA VAL A 192 1.76 -8.62 -2.09
C VAL A 192 2.89 -8.97 -3.03
N GLY A 193 3.60 -7.98 -3.58
CA GLY A 193 4.70 -8.25 -4.48
C GLY A 193 5.76 -7.17 -4.47
N TYR A 194 6.98 -7.57 -4.82
CA TYR A 194 8.15 -6.69 -4.91
C TYR A 194 9.02 -7.15 -6.08
N ASP A 195 9.21 -6.27 -7.06
CA ASP A 195 10.06 -6.50 -8.22
C ASP A 195 11.33 -5.68 -8.09
N TYR A 196 12.46 -6.35 -8.02
CA TYR A 196 13.79 -5.74 -7.92
C TYR A 196 14.26 -5.11 -9.23
N CYS A 197 13.44 -5.20 -10.28
CA CYS A 197 13.71 -4.64 -11.61
C CYS A 197 15.09 -4.99 -12.17
N ASN A 198 15.84 -5.88 -11.51
CA ASN A 198 17.21 -6.26 -11.84
C ASN A 198 18.19 -5.06 -11.93
N VAL A 199 17.96 -4.06 -11.06
CA VAL A 199 18.79 -2.85 -10.92
C VAL A 199 19.52 -2.87 -9.58
N SER A 200 20.57 -2.06 -9.46
CA SER A 200 21.37 -1.99 -8.24
C SER A 200 20.81 -1.01 -7.20
N ASP A 201 19.87 -0.16 -7.61
CA ASP A 201 19.29 0.86 -6.73
C ASP A 201 17.90 0.40 -6.28
N PRO A 202 17.69 0.10 -4.99
CA PRO A 202 16.40 -0.33 -4.47
C PRO A 202 15.29 0.73 -4.59
N TRP A 203 15.65 1.99 -4.83
CA TRP A 203 14.67 3.05 -5.07
C TRP A 203 14.00 2.95 -6.45
N ASP A 204 14.59 2.21 -7.38
CA ASP A 204 14.00 1.92 -8.68
C ASP A 204 13.11 0.68 -8.69
N ASP A 205 13.06 -0.06 -7.58
CA ASP A 205 12.23 -1.23 -7.41
C ASP A 205 10.72 -0.88 -7.51
N VAL A 206 9.92 -1.90 -7.72
CA VAL A 206 8.46 -1.77 -7.87
C VAL A 206 7.74 -2.57 -6.81
N LEU A 207 6.80 -1.93 -6.12
CA LEU A 207 5.89 -2.56 -5.18
C LEU A 207 4.56 -2.88 -5.87
N ILE A 208 4.03 -4.07 -5.62
CA ILE A 208 2.72 -4.51 -6.09
C ILE A 208 1.80 -4.58 -4.89
N LEU A 209 0.72 -3.82 -4.97
CA LEU A 209 -0.30 -3.73 -3.94
C LEU A 209 -1.59 -4.41 -4.42
N ALA A 210 -2.17 -5.31 -3.65
CA ALA A 210 -3.57 -5.67 -3.79
C ALA A 210 -4.39 -4.50 -3.23
N ASP A 211 -5.07 -3.78 -4.14
CA ASP A 211 -5.61 -2.46 -3.88
C ASP A 211 -7.15 -2.47 -3.97
N PRO A 212 -7.85 -2.09 -2.89
CA PRO A 212 -9.30 -2.07 -2.90
C PRO A 212 -9.90 -0.89 -3.70
N TYR A 213 -9.11 0.10 -4.10
CA TYR A 213 -9.61 1.20 -4.93
C TYR A 213 -9.22 1.07 -6.40
N ASP A 214 -8.04 0.58 -6.69
CA ASP A 214 -7.52 0.19 -8.01
C ASP A 214 -8.05 1.02 -9.20
N ARG A 215 -7.65 2.30 -9.26
CA ARG A 215 -8.07 3.22 -10.34
C ARG A 215 -6.93 4.02 -10.96
N TYR A 216 -5.67 3.73 -10.58
CA TYR A 216 -4.56 4.60 -10.91
C TYR A 216 -3.79 4.22 -12.16
N ASP A 217 -3.81 2.96 -12.54
CA ASP A 217 -3.01 2.45 -13.63
C ASP A 217 -3.82 2.12 -14.91
N ASN A 218 -5.10 2.50 -14.94
CA ASN A 218 -6.08 2.22 -16.01
C ASN A 218 -6.46 0.73 -16.17
N TYR A 219 -6.12 -0.13 -15.21
CA TYR A 219 -6.56 -1.51 -15.16
C TYR A 219 -7.27 -1.74 -13.83
N GLN A 220 -8.49 -2.24 -13.87
CA GLN A 220 -9.24 -2.61 -12.67
C GLN A 220 -9.13 -4.11 -12.44
N ASP A 221 -7.94 -4.56 -12.07
CA ASP A 221 -7.66 -5.97 -11.82
C ASP A 221 -7.41 -6.29 -10.34
N GLY A 222 -7.64 -5.32 -9.46
CA GLY A 222 -7.46 -5.45 -8.02
C GLY A 222 -6.02 -5.21 -7.57
N TYR A 223 -5.17 -4.65 -8.45
CA TYR A 223 -3.76 -4.38 -8.13
C TYR A 223 -3.33 -2.98 -8.56
N THR A 224 -2.55 -2.34 -7.71
CA THR A 224 -1.83 -1.10 -8.04
C THR A 224 -0.33 -1.37 -8.02
N VAL A 225 0.36 -0.94 -9.07
CA VAL A 225 1.82 -1.06 -9.20
C VAL A 225 2.44 0.31 -8.99
N VAL A 226 3.35 0.42 -8.04
CA VAL A 226 3.97 1.69 -7.66
C VAL A 226 5.48 1.56 -7.49
N ASN A 227 6.23 2.58 -7.92
CA ASN A 227 7.66 2.65 -7.65
C ASN A 227 7.92 2.70 -6.14
N ALA A 228 8.90 1.90 -5.66
CA ALA A 228 9.19 1.74 -4.24
C ALA A 228 9.61 3.06 -3.57
N ASN A 229 10.39 3.91 -4.26
CA ASN A 229 10.76 5.23 -3.76
C ASN A 229 9.54 6.14 -3.60
N ARG A 230 8.67 6.19 -4.60
CA ARG A 230 7.42 6.96 -4.50
C ARG A 230 6.57 6.49 -3.33
N PHE A 231 6.35 5.18 -3.23
CA PHE A 231 5.60 4.59 -2.12
C PHE A 231 6.25 4.96 -0.77
N TYR A 232 7.56 4.79 -0.63
CA TYR A 232 8.29 5.09 0.60
C TYR A 232 8.05 6.51 1.11
N TRP A 233 8.08 7.51 0.23
CA TRP A 233 7.86 8.91 0.61
C TRP A 233 6.39 9.25 0.86
N MET A 234 5.47 8.46 0.33
CA MET A 234 4.03 8.58 0.56
C MET A 234 3.53 7.66 1.69
N TRP A 235 4.38 6.84 2.25
CA TRP A 235 4.02 5.87 3.27
C TRP A 235 3.99 6.51 4.67
N PHE A 236 2.92 7.24 4.92
CA PHE A 236 2.61 7.88 6.20
C PHE A 236 1.12 8.17 6.31
N ASP A 237 0.62 8.29 7.56
CA ASP A 237 -0.76 8.70 7.83
C ASP A 237 -0.95 10.19 7.55
N ALA A 238 -2.09 10.54 6.95
CA ALA A 238 -2.51 11.90 6.60
C ALA A 238 -3.06 12.71 7.79
N LEU A 239 -2.77 12.33 9.01
CA LEU A 239 -3.32 12.94 10.22
C LEU A 239 -4.82 12.64 10.45
N TYR A 240 -5.36 11.59 9.85
CA TYR A 240 -6.69 11.10 10.18
C TYR A 240 -6.77 10.58 11.60
N PHE A 241 -5.68 10.08 12.11
CA PHE A 241 -5.52 9.58 13.47
C PHE A 241 -4.78 10.61 14.33
N ASP A 242 -4.77 10.44 15.63
CA ASP A 242 -4.39 11.49 16.57
C ASP A 242 -2.94 12.00 16.43
N ASN A 243 -2.03 11.15 15.92
CA ASN A 243 -0.64 11.50 15.69
C ASN A 243 -0.23 11.11 14.27
N LEU A 244 0.67 11.88 13.68
CA LEU A 244 1.32 11.52 12.44
C LEU A 244 2.16 10.26 12.65
N THR A 245 1.83 9.19 11.94
CA THR A 245 2.57 7.93 11.94
C THR A 245 3.27 7.71 10.61
N TRP A 246 4.39 7.01 10.66
CA TRP A 246 5.18 6.69 9.49
C TRP A 246 5.31 5.19 9.35
N ARG A 247 5.28 4.70 8.11
CA ARG A 247 5.54 3.31 7.77
C ARG A 247 4.63 2.33 8.51
N THR A 248 3.35 2.68 8.61
CA THR A 248 2.34 1.83 9.24
C THR A 248 2.22 0.51 8.52
N MET A 249 2.41 -0.58 9.25
CA MET A 249 2.22 -1.96 8.79
C MET A 249 1.29 -2.70 9.74
N VAL A 250 0.38 -3.50 9.18
CA VAL A 250 -0.37 -4.51 9.93
C VAL A 250 -0.13 -5.86 9.27
N THR A 251 0.50 -6.76 10.01
CA THR A 251 0.69 -8.15 9.57
C THR A 251 -0.27 -9.07 10.33
N ALA A 252 -0.72 -10.13 9.67
CA ALA A 252 -1.54 -11.14 10.31
C ALA A 252 -1.27 -12.53 9.73
N THR A 253 -1.17 -13.51 10.59
CA THR A 253 -1.09 -14.93 10.22
C THR A 253 -2.14 -15.71 10.96
N PRO A 254 -2.78 -16.73 10.33
CA PRO A 254 -3.76 -17.56 11.04
C PRO A 254 -3.14 -18.26 12.25
N LYS A 255 -3.83 -18.26 13.39
CA LYS A 255 -3.44 -19.04 14.56
C LYS A 255 -3.44 -20.54 14.22
N GLU A 256 -2.48 -21.30 14.75
CA GLU A 256 -2.31 -22.73 14.42
C GLU A 256 -3.58 -23.58 14.62
N SER A 257 -4.44 -23.21 15.57
CA SER A 257 -5.71 -23.89 15.85
C SER A 257 -6.83 -23.63 14.84
N GLY A 258 -6.64 -22.73 13.88
CA GLY A 258 -7.68 -22.27 12.94
C GLY A 258 -7.42 -22.61 11.46
N ARG A 259 -6.37 -23.34 11.11
CA ARG A 259 -6.04 -23.68 9.73
C ARG A 259 -7.09 -24.57 9.08
N THR A 260 -7.99 -23.97 8.28
CA THR A 260 -8.84 -24.66 7.30
C THR A 260 -8.55 -24.23 5.85
N GLY A 261 -7.54 -23.38 5.65
CA GLY A 261 -7.11 -22.93 4.32
C GLY A 261 -6.01 -23.82 3.71
N PRO A 262 -5.74 -23.68 2.40
CA PRO A 262 -4.66 -24.42 1.76
C PRO A 262 -3.34 -24.15 2.48
N SER A 263 -2.65 -25.22 2.84
CA SER A 263 -1.31 -25.13 3.40
C SER A 263 -0.40 -24.46 2.38
N VAL A 264 -0.08 -23.19 2.60
CA VAL A 264 1.04 -22.57 1.91
C VAL A 264 2.28 -23.25 2.47
N GLU A 265 2.82 -24.23 1.75
CA GLU A 265 4.12 -24.80 2.06
C GLU A 265 5.14 -23.68 1.87
N PHE A 266 5.62 -23.14 2.98
CA PHE A 266 6.78 -22.26 2.98
C PHE A 266 7.97 -23.06 2.49
N LYS A 267 8.34 -22.91 1.23
CA LYS A 267 9.63 -23.41 0.75
C LYS A 267 10.69 -22.47 1.30
N PRO A 268 11.54 -22.92 2.23
CA PRO A 268 12.69 -22.12 2.62
C PRO A 268 13.55 -21.92 1.39
N VAL A 269 13.84 -20.67 1.05
CA VAL A 269 14.83 -20.33 0.03
C VAL A 269 16.14 -20.90 0.52
N ALA A 270 16.72 -21.84 -0.25
CA ALA A 270 18.03 -22.37 0.04
C ALA A 270 19.00 -21.19 0.05
N SER A 271 19.63 -20.95 1.20
CA SER A 271 20.73 -19.99 1.33
C SER A 271 21.85 -20.43 0.39
N SER A 272 22.03 -19.69 -0.70
CA SER A 272 23.25 -19.80 -1.51
C SER A 272 24.40 -19.23 -0.69
N VAL A 273 25.29 -20.13 -0.25
CA VAL A 273 26.63 -19.82 0.29
C VAL A 273 27.52 -19.31 -0.84
#